data_360653dcddd5a769b43d847b7feb3fb8
#
_entry.id   360653dcddd5a769b43d847b7feb3fb8
#
_cell.length_a   1.000
_cell.length_b   1.000
_cell.length_c   1.000
_cell.angle_alpha   90.00
_cell.angle_beta   90.00
_cell.angle_gamma   90.00
#
_symmetry.space_group_name_H-M   'P 1'
#
loop_
_entity.id
_entity.type
_entity.pdbx_description
1 polymer ?
#
loop_
_entity_poly.entity_id
_entity_poly.type
_entity_poly.pdbx_seq_one_letter_code
_entity_poly.pdbx_strand_id
1 'polypeptide(L)'
;MIKEFIKIGLVSISDRASSGVYEDKGIPSLQDWLERALITPNIFETRLIADEQAEIESTLKELVDYLGCHLILTTGGTGPALRDVTPEATLNIGQKEMPGFGEQMRQISLSFVPTAILSRQVAVIRKQCLIINLPGQPKAIQETLEGLKDRDGKQVVHGIFAAVPYCLDLLATNEKPMPYVETNEAVCKAFRPNSALKQDKQPS
;
A
#
# COMPACT_ATOMS: atom_id res chain seq x y z
N MET A 1 10.82 11.98 -24.09
CA MET A 1 9.86 11.06 -23.47
C MET A 1 9.66 11.50 -22.03
N ILE A 2 8.47 11.89 -21.66
CA ILE A 2 8.12 12.14 -20.24
C ILE A 2 8.20 10.78 -19.58
N LYS A 3 9.13 10.58 -18.62
CA LYS A 3 9.17 9.34 -17.83
C LYS A 3 7.87 9.24 -17.06
N GLU A 4 7.10 8.19 -17.33
CA GLU A 4 5.94 7.87 -16.50
C GLU A 4 6.41 7.68 -15.06
N PHE A 5 5.76 8.32 -14.12
CA PHE A 5 6.05 8.18 -12.69
C PHE A 5 4.80 7.68 -11.96
N ILE A 6 5.02 6.94 -10.88
CA ILE A 6 3.94 6.58 -9.99
C ILE A 6 3.80 7.62 -8.87
N LYS A 7 2.57 8.11 -8.63
CA LYS A 7 2.28 8.97 -7.49
C LYS A 7 1.70 8.14 -6.36
N ILE A 8 2.32 8.23 -5.18
CA ILE A 8 1.99 7.39 -4.02
C ILE A 8 1.65 8.29 -2.83
N GLY A 9 0.46 8.12 -2.29
CA GLY A 9 0.06 8.73 -1.02
C GLY A 9 0.57 7.89 0.16
N LEU A 10 1.21 8.52 1.14
CA LEU A 10 1.64 7.91 2.39
C LEU A 10 0.97 8.61 3.55
N VAL A 11 0.12 7.90 4.29
CA VAL A 11 -0.67 8.50 5.36
C VAL A 11 -0.38 7.79 6.67
N SER A 12 0.23 8.50 7.62
CA SER A 12 0.35 8.04 9.00
C SER A 12 -0.83 8.55 9.82
N ILE A 13 -1.54 7.64 10.45
CA ILE A 13 -2.75 7.90 11.23
C ILE A 13 -2.42 7.60 12.68
N SER A 14 -2.33 8.65 13.49
CA SER A 14 -1.96 8.54 14.90
C SER A 14 -2.24 9.83 15.66
N ASP A 15 -3.12 9.78 16.66
CA ASP A 15 -3.37 10.88 17.60
C ASP A 15 -2.10 11.37 18.26
N ARG A 16 -1.22 10.45 18.65
CA ARG A 16 0.01 10.77 19.39
C ARG A 16 1.10 11.40 18.52
N ALA A 17 1.23 10.92 17.27
CA ALA A 17 2.22 11.48 16.36
C ALA A 17 1.74 12.82 15.79
N SER A 18 0.46 12.94 15.40
CA SER A 18 -0.11 14.17 14.88
C SER A 18 -0.12 15.32 15.89
N SER A 19 -0.25 15.00 17.20
CA SER A 19 -0.15 15.98 18.29
C SER A 19 1.30 16.26 18.76
N GLY A 20 2.31 15.63 18.14
CA GLY A 20 3.71 15.85 18.49
C GLY A 20 4.19 15.14 19.75
N VAL A 21 3.42 14.21 20.31
CA VAL A 21 3.79 13.43 21.51
C VAL A 21 4.98 12.50 21.23
N TYR A 22 5.07 11.97 20.01
CA TYR A 22 6.26 11.25 19.54
C TYR A 22 6.49 11.47 18.04
N GLU A 23 7.69 11.14 17.57
CA GLU A 23 8.07 11.26 16.17
C GLU A 23 7.40 10.16 15.34
N ASP A 24 6.80 10.51 14.20
CA ASP A 24 6.26 9.53 13.24
C ASP A 24 7.40 8.72 12.62
N LYS A 25 7.25 7.40 12.69
CA LYS A 25 8.17 6.44 12.06
C LYS A 25 7.54 5.69 10.90
N GLY A 26 6.24 5.83 10.71
CA GLY A 26 5.49 5.15 9.67
C GLY A 26 5.84 5.64 8.27
N ILE A 27 5.69 6.94 8.03
CA ILE A 27 6.02 7.55 6.73
C ILE A 27 7.49 7.34 6.34
N PRO A 28 8.49 7.65 7.20
CA PRO A 28 9.89 7.41 6.85
C PRO A 28 10.19 5.95 6.50
N SER A 29 9.63 5.01 7.26
CA SER A 29 9.80 3.56 7.00
C SER A 29 9.21 3.13 5.66
N LEU A 30 8.03 3.66 5.29
CA LEU A 30 7.39 3.39 4.00
C LEU A 30 8.18 4.00 2.84
N GLN A 31 8.65 5.24 2.97
CA GLN A 31 9.47 5.90 1.96
C GLN A 31 10.75 5.14 1.68
N ASP A 32 11.52 4.83 2.74
CA ASP A 32 12.77 4.07 2.62
C ASP A 32 12.55 2.72 1.94
N TRP A 33 11.49 2.01 2.32
CA TRP A 33 11.18 0.73 1.70
C TRP A 33 10.81 0.87 0.22
N LEU A 34 9.95 1.83 -0.13
CA LEU A 34 9.49 2.05 -1.50
C LEU A 34 10.63 2.55 -2.42
N GLU A 35 11.52 3.40 -1.93
CA GLU A 35 12.69 3.86 -2.67
C GLU A 35 13.64 2.70 -3.03
N ARG A 36 13.75 1.69 -2.14
CA ARG A 36 14.53 0.48 -2.42
C ARG A 36 13.78 -0.51 -3.34
N ALA A 37 12.47 -0.58 -3.22
CA ALA A 37 11.63 -1.56 -3.92
C ALA A 37 11.25 -1.14 -5.33
N LEU A 38 11.17 0.16 -5.64
CA LEU A 38 10.70 0.67 -6.92
C LEU A 38 11.87 1.09 -7.83
N ILE A 39 11.84 0.63 -9.08
CA ILE A 39 12.70 1.12 -10.17
C ILE A 39 12.00 2.27 -10.89
N THR A 40 10.67 2.17 -11.05
CA THR A 40 9.85 3.24 -11.65
C THR A 40 9.99 4.52 -10.85
N PRO A 41 10.25 5.69 -11.50
CA PRO A 41 10.26 6.98 -10.83
C PRO A 41 8.97 7.20 -10.03
N ASN A 42 9.11 7.77 -8.83
CA ASN A 42 7.96 7.94 -7.93
C ASN A 42 7.94 9.33 -7.30
N ILE A 43 6.74 9.75 -6.89
CA ILE A 43 6.49 10.98 -6.15
C ILE A 43 5.63 10.62 -4.94
N PHE A 44 6.04 11.07 -3.75
CA PHE A 44 5.30 10.84 -2.53
C PHE A 44 4.49 12.07 -2.11
N GLU A 45 3.22 11.85 -1.78
CA GLU A 45 2.32 12.80 -1.13
C GLU A 45 2.09 12.32 0.31
N THR A 46 2.67 13.00 1.28
CA THR A 46 2.66 12.55 2.69
C THR A 46 1.64 13.31 3.53
N ARG A 47 0.97 12.61 4.44
CA ARG A 47 0.05 13.20 5.43
C ARG A 47 0.25 12.51 6.78
N LEU A 48 0.31 13.31 7.84
CA LEU A 48 0.28 12.85 9.23
C LEU A 48 -0.97 13.43 9.88
N ILE A 49 -1.91 12.57 10.25
CA ILE A 49 -3.25 12.95 10.70
C ILE A 49 -3.66 12.20 11.98
N ALA A 50 -4.71 12.70 12.64
CA ALA A 50 -5.28 12.08 13.82
C ALA A 50 -6.15 10.86 13.47
N ASP A 51 -6.46 10.03 14.49
CA ASP A 51 -7.39 8.89 14.39
C ASP A 51 -8.86 9.38 14.39
N GLU A 52 -9.20 10.25 13.42
CA GLU A 52 -10.54 10.81 13.21
C GLU A 52 -11.09 10.37 11.86
N GLN A 53 -12.22 9.61 11.88
CA GLN A 53 -12.77 9.00 10.66
C GLN A 53 -13.01 10.02 9.54
N ALA A 54 -13.62 11.18 9.85
CA ALA A 54 -13.91 12.21 8.86
C ALA A 54 -12.64 12.82 8.25
N GLU A 55 -11.57 12.98 9.05
CA GLU A 55 -10.28 13.49 8.58
C GLU A 55 -9.58 12.46 7.67
N ILE A 56 -9.61 11.18 8.05
CA ILE A 56 -9.07 10.08 7.23
C ILE A 56 -9.80 10.04 5.89
N GLU A 57 -11.14 10.04 5.90
CA GLU A 57 -11.93 10.02 4.66
C GLU A 57 -11.65 11.20 3.74
N SER A 58 -11.58 12.42 4.30
CA SER A 58 -11.30 13.63 3.51
C SER A 58 -9.90 13.61 2.93
N THR A 59 -8.91 13.17 3.69
CA THR A 59 -7.51 13.03 3.25
C THR A 59 -7.38 12.00 2.13
N LEU A 60 -7.98 10.83 2.27
CA LEU A 60 -7.94 9.80 1.23
C LEU A 60 -8.63 10.26 -0.05
N LYS A 61 -9.79 10.96 0.07
CA LYS A 61 -10.47 11.56 -1.09
C LYS A 61 -9.62 12.63 -1.77
N GLU A 62 -8.95 13.50 -1.00
CA GLU A 62 -8.03 14.51 -1.54
C GLU A 62 -6.92 13.85 -2.36
N LEU A 63 -6.23 12.85 -1.79
CA LEU A 63 -5.12 12.16 -2.44
C LEU A 63 -5.55 11.46 -3.74
N VAL A 64 -6.75 10.85 -3.78
CA VAL A 64 -7.27 10.19 -4.99
C VAL A 64 -7.85 11.19 -5.98
N ASP A 65 -8.78 12.02 -5.53
CA ASP A 65 -9.70 12.75 -6.42
C ASP A 65 -9.07 14.03 -6.97
N TYR A 66 -8.16 14.67 -6.22
CA TYR A 66 -7.52 15.94 -6.58
C TYR A 66 -6.05 15.77 -6.93
N LEU A 67 -5.29 15.00 -6.13
CA LEU A 67 -3.86 14.82 -6.37
C LEU A 67 -3.56 13.68 -7.34
N GLY A 68 -4.52 12.79 -7.59
CA GLY A 68 -4.39 11.72 -8.59
C GLY A 68 -3.37 10.65 -8.20
N CYS A 69 -3.29 10.29 -6.92
CA CYS A 69 -2.46 9.18 -6.48
C CYS A 69 -2.93 7.87 -7.11
N HIS A 70 -1.97 7.03 -7.52
CA HIS A 70 -2.21 5.71 -8.09
C HIS A 70 -2.27 4.62 -7.01
N LEU A 71 -1.51 4.82 -5.94
CA LEU A 71 -1.44 3.96 -4.76
C LEU A 71 -1.48 4.82 -3.51
N ILE A 72 -2.22 4.41 -2.49
CA ILE A 72 -2.18 5.00 -1.16
C ILE A 72 -1.89 3.89 -0.14
N LEU A 73 -0.89 4.12 0.69
CA LEU A 73 -0.55 3.26 1.81
C LEU A 73 -0.79 4.05 3.11
N THR A 74 -1.70 3.56 3.94
CA THR A 74 -1.90 4.12 5.28
C THR A 74 -1.22 3.25 6.33
N THR A 75 -0.80 3.82 7.44
CA THR A 75 -0.27 3.09 8.59
C THR A 75 -0.90 3.62 9.87
N GLY A 76 -1.28 2.73 10.77
CA GLY A 76 -1.93 3.06 12.04
C GLY A 76 -3.45 2.93 12.04
N GLY A 77 -4.06 2.96 13.22
CA GLY A 77 -5.51 2.92 13.43
C GLY A 77 -6.23 1.67 12.93
N THR A 78 -5.56 0.49 12.88
CA THR A 78 -6.11 -0.74 12.28
C THR A 78 -6.44 -1.85 13.30
N GLY A 79 -6.30 -1.59 14.60
CA GLY A 79 -6.61 -2.55 15.66
C GLY A 79 -8.09 -2.49 16.11
N PRO A 80 -8.42 -3.16 17.24
CA PRO A 80 -9.78 -3.22 17.79
C PRO A 80 -10.12 -2.10 18.77
N ALA A 81 -9.21 -1.14 19.03
CA ALA A 81 -9.48 -0.04 19.95
C ALA A 81 -10.57 0.90 19.40
N LEU A 82 -11.29 1.59 20.30
CA LEU A 82 -12.37 2.49 19.89
C LEU A 82 -11.91 3.64 18.98
N ARG A 83 -10.64 4.03 19.10
CA ARG A 83 -10.03 5.07 18.25
C ARG A 83 -9.49 4.54 16.92
N ASP A 84 -9.39 3.20 16.77
CA ASP A 84 -8.91 2.60 15.51
C ASP A 84 -10.06 2.58 14.50
N VAL A 85 -10.12 3.60 13.65
CA VAL A 85 -11.22 3.81 12.68
C VAL A 85 -10.72 3.85 11.21
N THR A 86 -9.46 3.53 11.00
CA THR A 86 -8.86 3.52 9.64
C THR A 86 -9.58 2.57 8.68
N PRO A 87 -9.93 1.32 9.06
CA PRO A 87 -10.65 0.42 8.18
C PRO A 87 -12.03 0.94 7.80
N GLU A 88 -12.78 1.49 8.75
CA GLU A 88 -14.11 2.06 8.54
C GLU A 88 -14.05 3.23 7.56
N ALA A 89 -13.13 4.16 7.78
CA ALA A 89 -12.92 5.31 6.88
C ALA A 89 -12.54 4.86 5.46
N THR A 90 -11.67 3.87 5.35
CA THR A 90 -11.21 3.34 4.06
C THR A 90 -12.35 2.65 3.31
N LEU A 91 -13.12 1.79 3.97
CA LEU A 91 -14.27 1.12 3.39
C LEU A 91 -15.35 2.11 2.94
N ASN A 92 -15.61 3.15 3.74
CA ASN A 92 -16.65 4.14 3.44
C ASN A 92 -16.39 4.93 2.14
N ILE A 93 -15.13 5.15 1.78
CA ILE A 93 -14.76 5.86 0.56
C ILE A 93 -14.44 4.92 -0.61
N GLY A 94 -14.30 3.63 -0.35
CA GLY A 94 -13.97 2.61 -1.34
C GLY A 94 -15.13 2.32 -2.29
N GLN A 95 -14.81 1.99 -3.54
CA GLN A 95 -15.79 1.56 -4.54
C GLN A 95 -15.78 0.05 -4.76
N LYS A 96 -14.63 -0.59 -4.52
CA LYS A 96 -14.46 -2.04 -4.57
C LYS A 96 -13.57 -2.47 -3.41
N GLU A 97 -13.99 -3.45 -2.65
CA GLU A 97 -13.15 -4.08 -1.64
C GLU A 97 -12.17 -5.07 -2.27
N MET A 98 -10.96 -5.13 -1.72
CA MET A 98 -9.89 -6.03 -2.12
C MET A 98 -9.48 -6.91 -0.93
N PRO A 99 -10.34 -7.85 -0.48
CA PRO A 99 -10.17 -8.56 0.79
C PRO A 99 -8.88 -9.39 0.86
N GLY A 100 -8.40 -9.90 -0.28
CA GLY A 100 -7.18 -10.70 -0.34
C GLY A 100 -5.93 -9.99 0.21
N PHE A 101 -5.86 -8.65 0.13
CA PHE A 101 -4.75 -7.90 0.76
C PHE A 101 -4.79 -8.02 2.29
N GLY A 102 -5.95 -7.83 2.91
CA GLY A 102 -6.13 -7.98 4.35
C GLY A 102 -5.89 -9.41 4.83
N GLU A 103 -6.37 -10.40 4.09
CA GLU A 103 -6.14 -11.83 4.36
C GLU A 103 -4.65 -12.17 4.34
N GLN A 104 -3.94 -11.75 3.30
CA GLN A 104 -2.50 -12.00 3.14
C GLN A 104 -1.68 -11.31 4.23
N MET A 105 -1.98 -10.06 4.57
CA MET A 105 -1.30 -9.33 5.64
C MET A 105 -1.48 -10.03 6.99
N ARG A 106 -2.68 -10.49 7.33
CA ARG A 106 -2.92 -11.26 8.56
C ARG A 106 -2.18 -12.59 8.57
N GLN A 107 -2.18 -13.33 7.45
CA GLN A 107 -1.45 -14.59 7.33
C GLN A 107 0.04 -14.39 7.58
N ILE A 108 0.65 -13.36 6.99
CA ILE A 108 2.06 -13.02 7.20
C ILE A 108 2.30 -12.67 8.68
N SER A 109 1.52 -11.74 9.22
CA SER A 109 1.71 -11.24 10.59
C SER A 109 1.49 -12.30 11.67
N LEU A 110 0.56 -13.25 11.47
CA LEU A 110 0.34 -14.39 12.37
C LEU A 110 1.55 -15.34 12.47
N SER A 111 2.45 -15.33 11.50
CA SER A 111 3.70 -16.09 11.56
C SER A 111 4.71 -15.49 12.57
N PHE A 112 4.50 -14.23 12.97
CA PHE A 112 5.36 -13.52 13.93
C PHE A 112 4.71 -13.37 15.31
N VAL A 113 3.42 -12.98 15.35
CA VAL A 113 2.71 -12.71 16.61
C VAL A 113 1.27 -13.20 16.58
N PRO A 114 0.82 -13.96 17.59
CA PRO A 114 -0.56 -14.48 17.63
C PRO A 114 -1.64 -13.38 17.67
N THR A 115 -1.33 -12.21 18.22
CA THR A 115 -2.27 -11.08 18.32
C THR A 115 -2.56 -10.40 16.98
N ALA A 116 -1.85 -10.77 15.91
CA ALA A 116 -2.16 -10.29 14.56
C ALA A 116 -3.58 -10.67 14.10
N ILE A 117 -4.22 -11.66 14.73
CA ILE A 117 -5.64 -12.00 14.51
C ILE A 117 -6.60 -10.81 14.81
N LEU A 118 -6.16 -9.84 15.62
CA LEU A 118 -6.93 -8.64 15.97
C LEU A 118 -6.84 -7.54 14.91
N SER A 119 -5.99 -7.71 13.91
CA SER A 119 -5.82 -6.73 12.85
C SER A 119 -7.04 -6.70 11.90
N ARG A 120 -7.54 -5.49 11.64
CA ARG A 120 -8.72 -5.24 10.79
C ARG A 120 -8.36 -4.54 9.47
N GLN A 121 -7.11 -4.64 9.06
CA GLN A 121 -6.60 -4.06 7.81
C GLN A 121 -7.43 -4.46 6.61
N VAL A 122 -7.73 -3.48 5.76
CA VAL A 122 -8.47 -3.64 4.52
C VAL A 122 -7.72 -3.00 3.35
N ALA A 123 -8.15 -3.32 2.15
CA ALA A 123 -7.77 -2.60 0.96
C ALA A 123 -9.00 -2.36 0.08
N VAL A 124 -9.01 -1.23 -0.62
CA VAL A 124 -10.09 -0.84 -1.52
C VAL A 124 -9.53 -0.22 -2.79
N ILE A 125 -10.36 -0.20 -3.83
CA ILE A 125 -10.14 0.62 -5.02
C ILE A 125 -11.12 1.79 -4.99
N ARG A 126 -10.59 2.99 -5.21
CA ARG A 126 -11.37 4.18 -5.51
C ARG A 126 -10.88 4.79 -6.81
N LYS A 127 -11.76 4.91 -7.83
CA LYS A 127 -11.39 5.29 -9.20
C LYS A 127 -10.25 4.39 -9.71
N GLN A 128 -9.09 4.96 -10.02
CA GLN A 128 -7.89 4.23 -10.46
C GLN A 128 -6.80 4.18 -9.38
N CYS A 129 -7.17 4.29 -8.12
CA CYS A 129 -6.25 4.23 -6.99
C CYS A 129 -6.52 3.00 -6.14
N LEU A 130 -5.46 2.24 -5.85
CA LEU A 130 -5.46 1.20 -4.83
C LEU A 130 -5.09 1.82 -3.48
N ILE A 131 -5.92 1.61 -2.46
CA ILE A 131 -5.69 2.07 -1.09
C ILE A 131 -5.53 0.86 -0.19
N ILE A 132 -4.44 0.78 0.58
CA ILE A 132 -4.13 -0.34 1.47
C ILE A 132 -3.84 0.18 2.87
N ASN A 133 -4.51 -0.38 3.87
CA ASN A 133 -4.17 -0.12 5.27
C ASN A 133 -3.07 -1.09 5.72
N LEU A 134 -1.95 -0.55 6.18
CA LEU A 134 -0.81 -1.31 6.68
C LEU A 134 -0.78 -1.31 8.23
N PRO A 135 -0.01 -2.22 8.86
CA PRO A 135 0.21 -2.18 10.30
C PRO A 135 0.87 -0.86 10.73
N GLY A 136 0.69 -0.49 12.01
CA GLY A 136 1.31 0.72 12.58
C GLY A 136 2.80 0.59 12.93
N GLN A 137 3.32 -0.63 13.09
CA GLN A 137 4.72 -0.86 13.48
C GLN A 137 5.65 -0.95 12.27
N PRO A 138 6.76 -0.19 12.19
CA PRO A 138 7.67 -0.21 11.04
C PRO A 138 8.14 -1.61 10.61
N LYS A 139 8.48 -2.46 11.58
CA LYS A 139 8.88 -3.83 11.30
C LYS A 139 7.76 -4.65 10.65
N ALA A 140 6.53 -4.53 11.16
CA ALA A 140 5.37 -5.22 10.61
C ALA A 140 4.99 -4.69 9.21
N ILE A 141 5.22 -3.41 8.93
CA ILE A 141 5.08 -2.82 7.59
C ILE A 141 6.00 -3.56 6.62
N GLN A 142 7.29 -3.64 6.90
CA GLN A 142 8.26 -4.32 6.04
C GLN A 142 7.89 -5.81 5.85
N GLU A 143 7.57 -6.51 6.94
CA GLU A 143 7.20 -7.94 6.91
C GLU A 143 5.98 -8.18 6.00
N THR A 144 4.96 -7.34 6.06
CA THR A 144 3.76 -7.49 5.22
C THR A 144 4.02 -7.13 3.76
N LEU A 145 4.87 -6.15 3.48
CA LEU A 145 5.21 -5.77 2.11
C LEU A 145 6.10 -6.81 1.41
N GLU A 146 7.07 -7.39 2.14
CA GLU A 146 8.04 -8.37 1.60
C GLU A 146 7.58 -9.82 1.70
N GLY A 147 6.81 -10.17 2.74
CA GLY A 147 6.38 -11.54 3.02
C GLY A 147 7.41 -12.35 3.81
N LEU A 148 7.32 -13.68 3.72
CA LEU A 148 8.13 -14.60 4.49
C LEU A 148 9.19 -15.25 3.62
N LYS A 149 10.42 -15.31 4.15
CA LYS A 149 11.54 -16.04 3.54
C LYS A 149 12.01 -17.12 4.51
N ASP A 150 12.49 -18.24 3.98
CA ASP A 150 13.14 -19.27 4.76
C ASP A 150 14.57 -18.87 5.18
N ARG A 151 15.27 -19.80 5.85
CA ARG A 151 16.65 -19.56 6.34
C ARG A 151 17.66 -19.35 5.22
N ASP A 152 17.34 -19.83 4.02
CA ASP A 152 18.19 -19.71 2.83
C ASP A 152 17.82 -18.48 1.99
N GLY A 153 16.87 -17.66 2.49
CA GLY A 153 16.41 -16.44 1.83
C GLY A 153 15.40 -16.67 0.70
N LYS A 154 14.91 -17.90 0.51
CA LYS A 154 13.91 -18.23 -0.49
C LYS A 154 12.53 -17.80 -0.04
N GLN A 155 11.76 -17.17 -0.94
CA GLN A 155 10.40 -16.73 -0.68
C GLN A 155 9.48 -17.93 -0.40
N VAL A 156 8.87 -17.97 0.79
CA VAL A 156 7.90 -18.97 1.24
C VAL A 156 6.47 -18.45 1.11
N VAL A 157 6.25 -17.19 1.52
CA VAL A 157 4.96 -16.49 1.38
C VAL A 157 5.26 -15.13 0.78
N HIS A 158 4.63 -14.83 -0.36
CA HIS A 158 4.81 -13.52 -1.00
C HIS A 158 4.18 -12.42 -0.16
N GLY A 159 4.91 -11.29 -0.03
CA GLY A 159 4.35 -10.07 0.52
C GLY A 159 3.27 -9.47 -0.38
N ILE A 160 2.46 -8.60 0.18
CA ILE A 160 1.34 -8.01 -0.57
C ILE A 160 1.81 -7.17 -1.75
N PHE A 161 3.01 -6.58 -1.67
CA PHE A 161 3.51 -5.70 -2.73
C PHE A 161 3.81 -6.45 -4.04
N ALA A 162 3.99 -7.77 -3.99
CA ALA A 162 4.16 -8.60 -5.19
C ALA A 162 2.95 -8.49 -6.15
N ALA A 163 1.74 -8.25 -5.62
CA ALA A 163 0.52 -8.14 -6.40
C ALA A 163 0.16 -6.68 -6.78
N VAL A 164 0.74 -5.69 -6.10
CA VAL A 164 0.39 -4.26 -6.29
C VAL A 164 0.61 -3.80 -7.73
N PRO A 165 1.78 -4.02 -8.38
CA PRO A 165 1.98 -3.57 -9.75
C PRO A 165 0.95 -4.12 -10.74
N TYR A 166 0.62 -5.40 -10.65
CA TYR A 166 -0.39 -5.99 -11.52
C TYR A 166 -1.80 -5.48 -11.23
N CYS A 167 -2.13 -5.24 -9.97
CA CYS A 167 -3.41 -4.60 -9.62
C CYS A 167 -3.53 -3.21 -10.26
N LEU A 168 -2.47 -2.40 -10.24
CA LEU A 168 -2.44 -1.10 -10.88
C LEU A 168 -2.59 -1.20 -12.41
N ASP A 169 -1.93 -2.18 -13.05
CA ASP A 169 -2.10 -2.43 -14.49
C ASP A 169 -3.57 -2.69 -14.86
N LEU A 170 -4.31 -3.41 -14.01
CA LEU A 170 -5.73 -3.71 -14.22
C LEU A 170 -6.65 -2.49 -14.05
N LEU A 171 -6.18 -1.42 -13.42
CA LEU A 171 -6.92 -0.16 -13.26
C LEU A 171 -6.75 0.78 -14.46
N ALA A 172 -5.85 0.47 -15.39
CA ALA A 172 -5.64 1.25 -16.60
C ALA A 172 -6.87 1.23 -17.50
N THR A 173 -7.18 2.37 -18.12
CA THR A 173 -8.17 2.49 -19.18
C THR A 173 -7.55 3.13 -20.41
N ASN A 174 -8.20 3.03 -21.57
CA ASN A 174 -7.74 3.68 -22.79
C ASN A 174 -7.66 5.21 -22.65
N GLU A 175 -8.52 5.81 -21.84
CA GLU A 175 -8.58 7.26 -21.61
C GLU A 175 -7.58 7.71 -20.52
N LYS A 176 -7.28 6.82 -19.57
CA LYS A 176 -6.35 7.10 -18.46
C LYS A 176 -5.42 5.89 -18.29
N PRO A 177 -4.28 5.88 -18.97
CA PRO A 177 -3.27 4.86 -18.78
C PRO A 177 -2.66 4.96 -17.38
N MET A 178 -2.25 3.83 -16.84
CA MET A 178 -1.50 3.74 -15.59
C MET A 178 0.00 3.63 -15.88
N PRO A 179 0.88 4.16 -15.02
CA PRO A 179 2.31 3.93 -15.15
C PRO A 179 2.62 2.44 -14.99
N TYR A 180 3.48 1.92 -15.85
CA TYR A 180 3.97 0.54 -15.68
C TYR A 180 4.98 0.50 -14.54
N VAL A 181 4.60 -0.15 -13.43
CA VAL A 181 5.40 -0.20 -12.21
C VAL A 181 6.40 -1.35 -12.26
N GLU A 182 7.68 -1.02 -12.28
CA GLU A 182 8.80 -1.96 -12.18
C GLU A 182 9.36 -1.97 -10.76
N THR A 183 9.69 -3.16 -10.26
CA THR A 183 10.23 -3.36 -8.93
C THR A 183 11.65 -3.92 -8.98
N ASN A 184 12.44 -3.58 -7.95
CA ASN A 184 13.72 -4.20 -7.70
C ASN A 184 13.50 -5.62 -7.14
N GLU A 185 13.78 -6.64 -7.95
CA GLU A 185 13.57 -8.05 -7.59
C GLU A 185 14.37 -8.50 -6.35
N ALA A 186 15.45 -7.80 -6.01
CA ALA A 186 16.20 -8.10 -4.79
C ALA A 186 15.42 -7.74 -3.51
N VAL A 187 14.49 -6.79 -3.59
CA VAL A 187 13.63 -6.35 -2.48
C VAL A 187 12.26 -7.02 -2.57
N CYS A 188 11.58 -6.84 -3.70
CA CYS A 188 10.26 -7.41 -3.95
C CYS A 188 10.08 -7.72 -5.43
N LYS A 189 9.86 -8.98 -5.76
CA LYS A 189 9.56 -9.39 -7.12
C LYS A 189 8.07 -9.22 -7.40
N ALA A 190 7.72 -8.30 -8.29
CA ALA A 190 6.35 -8.16 -8.78
C ALA A 190 5.95 -9.39 -9.61
N PHE A 191 4.74 -9.88 -9.38
CA PHE A 191 4.16 -10.96 -10.16
C PHE A 191 3.13 -10.42 -11.16
N ARG A 192 3.30 -10.79 -12.43
CA ARG A 192 2.32 -10.60 -13.49
C ARG A 192 2.10 -11.94 -14.21
N PRO A 193 0.87 -12.36 -14.48
CA PRO A 193 0.63 -13.55 -15.29
C PRO A 193 1.18 -13.32 -16.73
N ASN A 194 1.59 -14.40 -17.39
CA ASN A 194 2.19 -14.32 -18.74
C ASN A 194 1.30 -13.58 -19.75
N SER A 195 -0.02 -13.66 -19.59
CA SER A 195 -1.01 -12.94 -20.42
C SER A 195 -0.96 -11.41 -20.22
N ALA A 196 -0.39 -10.92 -19.13
CA ALA A 196 -0.29 -9.51 -18.78
C ALA A 196 1.12 -8.93 -19.03
N LEU A 197 2.09 -9.77 -19.38
CA LEU A 197 3.42 -9.29 -19.76
C LEU A 197 3.29 -8.50 -21.07
N LYS A 198 3.89 -7.31 -21.13
CA LYS A 198 3.94 -6.54 -22.39
C LYS A 198 4.53 -7.46 -23.47
N GLN A 199 3.73 -7.78 -24.47
CA GLN A 199 4.27 -8.32 -25.71
C GLN A 199 5.14 -7.19 -26.27
N ASP A 200 6.45 -7.42 -26.34
CA ASP A 200 7.35 -6.55 -27.08
C ASP A 200 6.72 -6.35 -28.46
N LYS A 201 6.24 -5.14 -28.74
CA LYS A 201 5.83 -4.78 -30.09
C LYS A 201 7.06 -4.93 -30.95
N GLN A 202 7.15 -6.05 -31.69
CA GLN A 202 8.08 -6.13 -32.80
C GLN A 202 7.80 -4.94 -33.71
N PRO A 203 8.81 -4.14 -34.06
CA PRO A 203 8.63 -3.11 -35.07
C PRO A 203 8.33 -3.80 -36.40
N SER A 204 7.16 -3.48 -36.93
CA SER A 204 6.75 -3.81 -38.29
C SER A 204 7.49 -2.95 -39.28
#